data_0fe2d42f3831859addf0ad8abe2dc522
#
_entry.id   0fe2d42f3831859addf0ad8abe2dc522
#
_cell.length_a   1.000
_cell.length_b   1.000
_cell.length_c   1.000
_cell.angle_alpha   90.00
_cell.angle_beta   90.00
_cell.angle_gamma   90.00
#
_symmetry.space_group_name_H-M   'P 1'
#
loop_
_entity.id
_entity.type
_entity.pdbx_description
1 polymer ?
#
loop_
_entity_poly.entity_id
_entity_poly.type
_entity_poly.pdbx_seq_one_letter_code
_entity_poly.pdbx_strand_id
1 'polypeptide(L)'
;GFGLQSIAANFVSGFVLLMDRSIKPGDVISFTGMPGTTTEGFGWVEELRGRYVVVLDRDGVSTLVPNQNLITNPVINWSYGDPRVRLKLPVRVSYKCDPELAMQLMLQATVGHPRVITDPGPVARLMSFGDHGIELELRFWIPDPQEGVNNVRSDVNRAIWRLFREHGIVIPVAQREVKLEMVNPRMGEASPAHDD
;
A
#
# COMPACT_ATOMS: atom_id res chain seq x y z
N GLY A 1 -42.74 -2.78 11.57
CA GLY A 1 -42.43 -2.61 10.15
C GLY A 1 -40.95 -2.57 9.78
N PHE A 2 -40.09 -2.02 10.64
CA PHE A 2 -38.66 -1.78 10.27
C PHE A 2 -37.82 -3.06 10.08
N GLY A 3 -38.10 -4.13 10.81
CA GLY A 3 -37.34 -5.39 10.66
C GLY A 3 -37.59 -6.13 9.35
N LEU A 4 -38.80 -6.09 8.81
CA LEU A 4 -39.13 -6.69 7.53
C LEU A 4 -38.52 -5.91 6.35
N GLN A 5 -38.37 -4.58 6.49
CA GLN A 5 -37.79 -3.72 5.45
C GLN A 5 -36.31 -4.03 5.23
N SER A 6 -35.53 -4.24 6.29
CA SER A 6 -34.11 -4.60 6.15
C SER A 6 -33.89 -5.99 5.57
N ILE A 7 -34.77 -6.94 5.91
CA ILE A 7 -34.74 -8.29 5.34
C ILE A 7 -35.05 -8.23 3.85
N ALA A 8 -36.14 -7.55 3.46
CA ALA A 8 -36.52 -7.38 2.07
C ALA A 8 -35.43 -6.66 1.26
N ALA A 9 -34.83 -5.61 1.81
CA ALA A 9 -33.74 -4.88 1.17
C ALA A 9 -32.53 -5.78 0.87
N ASN A 10 -32.13 -6.67 1.80
CA ASN A 10 -31.04 -7.59 1.58
C ASN A 10 -31.35 -8.65 0.52
N PHE A 11 -32.58 -9.15 0.45
CA PHE A 11 -32.99 -10.09 -0.59
C PHE A 11 -33.03 -9.43 -1.97
N VAL A 12 -33.58 -8.22 -2.07
CA VAL A 12 -33.59 -7.45 -3.33
C VAL A 12 -32.15 -7.16 -3.77
N SER A 13 -31.30 -6.72 -2.85
CA SER A 13 -29.88 -6.48 -3.12
C SER A 13 -29.16 -7.74 -3.58
N GLY A 14 -29.42 -8.89 -2.94
CA GLY A 14 -28.87 -10.18 -3.36
C GLY A 14 -29.32 -10.57 -4.77
N PHE A 15 -30.57 -10.36 -5.11
CA PHE A 15 -31.08 -10.58 -6.45
C PHE A 15 -30.42 -9.69 -7.50
N VAL A 16 -30.25 -8.40 -7.18
CA VAL A 16 -29.56 -7.43 -8.05
C VAL A 16 -28.11 -7.87 -8.29
N LEU A 17 -27.37 -8.23 -7.24
CA LEU A 17 -25.97 -8.69 -7.35
C LEU A 17 -25.85 -9.92 -8.26
N LEU A 18 -26.79 -10.87 -8.15
CA LEU A 18 -26.82 -12.06 -9.00
C LEU A 18 -27.16 -11.76 -10.46
N MET A 19 -28.07 -10.83 -10.70
CA MET A 19 -28.49 -10.45 -12.06
C MET A 19 -27.41 -9.60 -12.76
N ASP A 20 -26.84 -8.66 -12.06
CA ASP A 20 -25.84 -7.71 -12.58
C ASP A 20 -24.45 -8.35 -12.73
N ARG A 21 -24.18 -9.41 -11.99
CA ARG A 21 -22.87 -10.09 -11.94
C ARG A 21 -21.70 -9.17 -11.63
N SER A 22 -21.96 -8.05 -10.98
CA SER A 22 -20.93 -7.12 -10.54
C SER A 22 -20.00 -7.73 -9.50
N ILE A 23 -20.50 -8.68 -8.73
CA ILE A 23 -19.76 -9.49 -7.78
C ILE A 23 -20.19 -10.95 -7.97
N LYS A 24 -19.23 -11.86 -8.10
CA LYS A 24 -19.48 -13.30 -8.28
C LYS A 24 -18.50 -14.14 -7.44
N PRO A 25 -18.83 -15.40 -7.14
CA PRO A 25 -17.89 -16.32 -6.49
C PRO A 25 -16.56 -16.40 -7.23
N GLY A 26 -15.47 -16.36 -6.47
CA GLY A 26 -14.10 -16.31 -6.98
C GLY A 26 -13.54 -14.90 -7.20
N ASP A 27 -14.37 -13.86 -7.18
CA ASP A 27 -13.89 -12.48 -7.25
C ASP A 27 -13.14 -12.09 -5.98
N VAL A 28 -12.13 -11.24 -6.13
CA VAL A 28 -11.42 -10.59 -5.01
C VAL A 28 -11.99 -9.19 -4.84
N ILE A 29 -12.51 -8.91 -3.66
CA ILE A 29 -13.13 -7.63 -3.36
C ILE A 29 -12.52 -6.96 -2.12
N SER A 30 -12.52 -5.63 -2.14
CA SER A 30 -12.38 -4.80 -0.95
C SER A 30 -13.66 -4.04 -0.72
N PHE A 31 -14.11 -4.01 0.51
CA PHE A 31 -15.36 -3.34 0.87
C PHE A 31 -15.18 -2.57 2.17
N THR A 32 -15.96 -1.51 2.34
CA THR A 32 -15.97 -0.75 3.59
C THR A 32 -16.72 -1.56 4.64
N GLY A 33 -16.19 -1.62 5.85
CA GLY A 33 -16.81 -2.32 6.97
C GLY A 33 -18.17 -1.73 7.35
N MET A 34 -18.81 -2.30 8.37
CA MET A 34 -20.10 -1.85 8.89
C MET A 34 -20.07 -0.35 9.24
N PRO A 35 -21.23 0.36 9.15
CA PRO A 35 -21.32 1.75 9.58
C PRO A 35 -20.74 1.96 10.97
N GLY A 36 -19.73 2.84 11.07
CA GLY A 36 -19.03 3.15 12.33
C GLY A 36 -17.69 2.44 12.52
N THR A 37 -17.25 1.59 11.59
CA THR A 37 -15.90 1.01 11.60
C THR A 37 -15.12 1.48 10.38
N THR A 38 -13.87 1.91 10.60
CA THR A 38 -12.92 2.29 9.53
C THR A 38 -12.20 1.10 8.92
N THR A 39 -12.58 -0.13 9.30
CA THR A 39 -11.91 -1.34 8.87
C THR A 39 -12.40 -1.72 7.47
N GLU A 40 -11.49 -1.64 6.50
CA GLU A 40 -11.72 -2.16 5.17
C GLU A 40 -11.59 -3.68 5.19
N GLY A 41 -12.63 -4.37 4.69
CA GLY A 41 -12.57 -5.80 4.44
C GLY A 41 -11.93 -6.10 3.09
N PHE A 42 -11.17 -7.19 3.01
CA PHE A 42 -10.56 -7.69 1.79
C PHE A 42 -10.62 -9.22 1.78
N GLY A 43 -11.00 -9.79 0.66
CA GLY A 43 -10.98 -11.25 0.52
C GLY A 43 -11.62 -11.74 -0.76
N TRP A 44 -11.71 -13.07 -0.86
CA TRP A 44 -12.36 -13.76 -1.97
C TRP A 44 -13.83 -13.95 -1.67
N VAL A 45 -14.67 -13.69 -2.65
CA VAL A 45 -16.09 -14.06 -2.60
C VAL A 45 -16.18 -15.58 -2.70
N GLU A 46 -16.51 -16.23 -1.60
CA GLU A 46 -16.68 -17.66 -1.54
C GLU A 46 -18.08 -18.04 -2.03
N GLU A 47 -19.09 -17.34 -1.55
CA GLU A 47 -20.48 -17.66 -1.84
C GLU A 47 -21.38 -16.43 -1.76
N LEU A 48 -22.36 -16.35 -2.70
CA LEU A 48 -23.46 -15.41 -2.64
C LEU A 48 -24.71 -16.11 -2.08
N ARG A 49 -25.18 -15.62 -0.95
CA ARG A 49 -26.41 -16.06 -0.31
C ARG A 49 -27.53 -15.02 -0.50
N GLY A 50 -28.78 -15.42 -0.24
CA GLY A 50 -29.92 -14.53 -0.40
C GLY A 50 -29.87 -13.23 0.40
N ARG A 51 -29.16 -13.19 1.55
CA ARG A 51 -29.07 -12.03 2.42
C ARG A 51 -27.68 -11.47 2.62
N TYR A 52 -26.65 -12.27 2.38
CA TYR A 52 -25.25 -11.91 2.59
C TYR A 52 -24.33 -12.61 1.59
N VAL A 53 -23.16 -12.03 1.41
CA VAL A 53 -22.05 -12.63 0.70
C VAL A 53 -21.03 -13.12 1.72
N VAL A 54 -20.47 -14.31 1.50
CA VAL A 54 -19.36 -14.85 2.29
C VAL A 54 -18.06 -14.45 1.63
N VAL A 55 -17.25 -13.70 2.37
CA VAL A 55 -15.93 -13.24 1.91
C VAL A 55 -14.87 -13.87 2.81
N LEU A 56 -14.01 -14.69 2.21
CA LEU A 56 -12.90 -15.37 2.89
C LEU A 56 -11.63 -14.53 2.76
N ASP A 57 -10.98 -14.20 3.86
CA ASP A 57 -9.69 -13.51 3.84
C ASP A 57 -8.49 -14.47 3.77
N ARG A 58 -7.27 -13.91 3.75
CA ARG A 58 -6.03 -14.71 3.69
C ARG A 58 -5.69 -15.43 4.98
N ASP A 59 -6.27 -15.00 6.09
CA ASP A 59 -6.07 -15.61 7.40
C ASP A 59 -7.07 -16.75 7.65
N GLY A 60 -7.93 -17.03 6.66
CA GLY A 60 -8.96 -18.06 6.72
C GLY A 60 -10.21 -17.63 7.48
N VAL A 61 -10.40 -16.33 7.68
CA VAL A 61 -11.59 -15.78 8.35
C VAL A 61 -12.66 -15.47 7.31
N SER A 62 -13.85 -16.04 7.51
CA SER A 62 -15.02 -15.77 6.68
C SER A 62 -15.82 -14.61 7.27
N THR A 63 -15.95 -13.54 6.51
CA THR A 63 -16.78 -12.37 6.84
C THR A 63 -18.10 -12.45 6.12
N LEU A 64 -19.20 -12.37 6.85
CA LEU A 64 -20.57 -12.37 6.28
C LEU A 64 -20.98 -10.92 6.05
N VAL A 65 -20.98 -10.48 4.79
CA VAL A 65 -21.29 -9.10 4.40
C VAL A 65 -22.73 -9.03 3.91
N PRO A 66 -23.62 -8.25 4.57
CA PRO A 66 -24.99 -8.08 4.11
C PRO A 66 -25.04 -7.57 2.66
N ASN A 67 -25.89 -8.15 1.82
CA ASN A 67 -26.00 -7.78 0.41
C ASN A 67 -26.26 -6.28 0.20
N GLN A 68 -27.09 -5.70 1.07
CA GLN A 68 -27.37 -4.28 1.04
C GLN A 68 -26.10 -3.42 1.20
N ASN A 69 -25.13 -3.84 2.03
CA ASN A 69 -23.87 -3.12 2.20
C ASN A 69 -23.06 -3.04 0.89
N LEU A 70 -23.06 -4.12 0.12
CA LEU A 70 -22.33 -4.19 -1.15
C LEU A 70 -23.00 -3.40 -2.27
N ILE A 71 -24.30 -3.10 -2.15
CA ILE A 71 -25.05 -2.26 -3.09
C ILE A 71 -24.98 -0.77 -2.72
N THR A 72 -25.02 -0.47 -1.42
CA THR A 72 -25.11 0.93 -0.93
C THR A 72 -23.75 1.60 -0.74
N ASN A 73 -22.70 0.82 -0.60
CA ASN A 73 -21.35 1.34 -0.39
C ASN A 73 -20.44 1.03 -1.59
N PRO A 74 -19.43 1.83 -1.86
CA PRO A 74 -18.42 1.53 -2.86
C PRO A 74 -17.71 0.20 -2.54
N VAL A 75 -17.63 -0.66 -3.54
CA VAL A 75 -16.87 -1.93 -3.49
C VAL A 75 -15.82 -1.89 -4.58
N ILE A 76 -14.58 -2.23 -4.22
CA ILE A 76 -13.51 -2.40 -5.21
C ILE A 76 -13.48 -3.88 -5.57
N ASN A 77 -13.83 -4.21 -6.80
CA ASN A 77 -13.69 -5.56 -7.33
C ASN A 77 -12.40 -5.65 -8.15
N TRP A 78 -11.40 -6.34 -7.61
CA TRP A 78 -10.07 -6.50 -8.21
C TRP A 78 -10.07 -7.49 -9.39
N SER A 79 -11.13 -8.28 -9.54
CA SER A 79 -11.29 -9.29 -10.59
C SER A 79 -12.26 -8.84 -11.69
N TYR A 80 -12.85 -7.64 -11.57
CA TYR A 80 -13.83 -7.14 -12.52
C TYR A 80 -13.14 -6.60 -13.78
N GLY A 81 -13.46 -7.18 -14.92
CA GLY A 81 -12.92 -6.76 -16.22
C GLY A 81 -11.48 -7.24 -16.43
N ASP A 82 -10.52 -6.31 -16.54
CA ASP A 82 -9.10 -6.63 -16.66
C ASP A 82 -8.52 -6.95 -15.27
N PRO A 83 -8.06 -8.19 -15.03
CA PRO A 83 -7.55 -8.58 -13.72
C PRO A 83 -6.18 -7.98 -13.40
N ARG A 84 -5.53 -7.33 -14.37
CA ARG A 84 -4.20 -6.74 -14.17
C ARG A 84 -4.26 -5.58 -13.19
N VAL A 85 -3.33 -5.56 -12.25
CA VAL A 85 -3.20 -4.49 -11.27
C VAL A 85 -1.81 -3.87 -11.35
N ARG A 86 -1.76 -2.54 -11.26
CA ARG A 86 -0.49 -1.81 -11.20
C ARG A 86 -0.05 -1.62 -9.76
N LEU A 87 1.07 -2.21 -9.41
CA LEU A 87 1.71 -2.00 -8.12
C LEU A 87 2.62 -0.77 -8.16
N LYS A 88 2.72 -0.10 -7.01
CA LYS A 88 3.62 1.02 -6.77
C LYS A 88 4.51 0.66 -5.60
N LEU A 89 5.82 0.81 -5.79
CA LEU A 89 6.83 0.62 -4.75
C LEU A 89 7.58 1.92 -4.56
N PRO A 90 7.30 2.67 -3.48
CA PRO A 90 8.08 3.84 -3.11
C PRO A 90 9.44 3.40 -2.57
N VAL A 91 10.50 4.04 -3.05
CA VAL A 91 11.88 3.81 -2.61
C VAL A 91 12.53 5.15 -2.38
N ARG A 92 13.26 5.28 -1.27
CA ARG A 92 14.01 6.50 -0.96
C ARG A 92 15.49 6.24 -1.06
N VAL A 93 16.23 7.17 -1.70
CA VAL A 93 17.68 7.12 -1.81
C VAL A 93 18.33 8.38 -1.27
N SER A 94 19.58 8.28 -0.83
CA SER A 94 20.33 9.43 -0.32
C SER A 94 20.60 10.45 -1.43
N TYR A 95 20.63 11.75 -1.08
CA TYR A 95 21.05 12.82 -1.98
C TYR A 95 22.52 12.67 -2.49
N LYS A 96 23.30 11.81 -1.86
CA LYS A 96 24.69 11.50 -2.28
C LYS A 96 24.74 10.47 -3.41
N CYS A 97 23.62 9.83 -3.74
CA CYS A 97 23.51 8.82 -4.78
C CYS A 97 23.01 9.44 -6.10
N ASP A 98 23.37 8.82 -7.21
CA ASP A 98 22.79 9.13 -8.51
C ASP A 98 21.38 8.51 -8.62
N PRO A 99 20.33 9.33 -8.72
CA PRO A 99 18.96 8.82 -8.83
C PRO A 99 18.71 8.09 -10.17
N GLU A 100 19.40 8.45 -11.24
CA GLU A 100 19.27 7.77 -12.54
C GLU A 100 19.77 6.33 -12.45
N LEU A 101 20.93 6.12 -11.82
CA LEU A 101 21.45 4.78 -11.57
C LEU A 101 20.49 4.00 -10.66
N ALA A 102 19.97 4.63 -9.60
CA ALA A 102 19.02 3.98 -8.70
C ALA A 102 17.75 3.54 -9.45
N MET A 103 17.18 4.37 -10.31
CA MET A 103 16.01 4.02 -11.15
C MET A 103 16.31 2.88 -12.12
N GLN A 104 17.48 2.85 -12.74
CA GLN A 104 17.90 1.74 -13.60
C GLN A 104 17.98 0.42 -12.84
N LEU A 105 18.54 0.42 -11.63
CA LEU A 105 18.61 -0.75 -10.76
C LEU A 105 17.22 -1.21 -10.30
N MET A 106 16.31 -0.27 -10.03
CA MET A 106 14.92 -0.60 -9.71
C MET A 106 14.22 -1.30 -10.87
N LEU A 107 14.44 -0.86 -12.11
CA LEU A 107 13.93 -1.54 -13.31
C LEU A 107 14.56 -2.93 -13.47
N GLN A 108 15.87 -3.04 -13.27
CA GLN A 108 16.57 -4.32 -13.33
C GLN A 108 16.04 -5.33 -12.30
N ALA A 109 15.62 -4.85 -11.13
CA ALA A 109 15.05 -5.70 -10.08
C ALA A 109 13.74 -6.41 -10.48
N THR A 110 13.08 -5.95 -11.53
CA THR A 110 11.86 -6.58 -12.06
C THR A 110 12.12 -7.58 -13.17
N VAL A 111 13.32 -7.56 -13.76
CA VAL A 111 13.66 -8.42 -14.90
C VAL A 111 13.66 -9.89 -14.50
N GLY A 112 12.96 -10.71 -15.28
CA GLY A 112 12.88 -12.16 -15.05
C GLY A 112 11.92 -12.58 -13.91
N HIS A 113 11.23 -11.65 -13.27
CA HIS A 113 10.20 -12.01 -12.30
C HIS A 113 8.96 -12.57 -13.01
N PRO A 114 8.51 -13.81 -12.71
CA PRO A 114 7.48 -14.52 -13.49
C PRO A 114 6.12 -13.81 -13.47
N ARG A 115 5.85 -13.01 -12.46
CA ARG A 115 4.57 -12.32 -12.29
C ARG A 115 4.61 -10.82 -12.63
N VAL A 116 5.71 -10.31 -13.16
CA VAL A 116 5.79 -8.93 -13.65
C VAL A 116 5.55 -8.91 -15.14
N ILE A 117 4.54 -8.14 -15.56
CA ILE A 117 4.17 -7.99 -16.96
C ILE A 117 5.23 -7.13 -17.67
N THR A 118 5.61 -7.56 -18.87
CA THR A 118 6.59 -6.86 -19.71
C THR A 118 5.98 -5.84 -20.67
N ASP A 119 4.68 -5.96 -20.95
CA ASP A 119 3.93 -5.01 -21.77
C ASP A 119 2.52 -4.79 -21.17
N PRO A 120 2.23 -3.62 -20.59
CA PRO A 120 3.15 -2.48 -20.39
C PRO A 120 4.26 -2.79 -19.37
N GLY A 121 5.50 -2.43 -19.71
CA GLY A 121 6.68 -2.70 -18.89
C GLY A 121 6.77 -1.85 -17.63
N PRO A 122 7.68 -2.25 -16.69
CA PRO A 122 7.97 -1.48 -15.50
C PRO A 122 8.50 -0.08 -15.81
N VAL A 123 8.17 0.87 -14.95
CA VAL A 123 8.61 2.27 -15.03
C VAL A 123 9.09 2.75 -13.67
N ALA A 124 10.29 3.31 -13.60
CA ALA A 124 10.79 4.00 -12.43
C ALA A 124 10.67 5.52 -12.63
N ARG A 125 10.34 6.24 -11.58
CA ARG A 125 10.15 7.70 -11.60
C ARG A 125 10.76 8.35 -10.37
N LEU A 126 11.37 9.53 -10.56
CA LEU A 126 11.68 10.44 -9.49
C LEU A 126 10.41 11.22 -9.17
N MET A 127 9.97 11.13 -7.93
CA MET A 127 8.69 11.71 -7.48
C MET A 127 8.88 13.08 -6.84
N SER A 128 9.87 13.20 -5.95
CA SER A 128 10.13 14.45 -5.23
C SER A 128 11.50 14.42 -4.54
N PHE A 129 11.90 15.61 -4.09
CA PHE A 129 13.06 15.81 -3.22
C PHE A 129 12.53 16.05 -1.79
N GLY A 130 12.60 15.01 -0.95
CA GLY A 130 12.07 15.04 0.41
C GLY A 130 13.12 15.41 1.45
N ASP A 131 12.69 15.66 2.68
CA ASP A 131 13.56 16.06 3.80
C ASP A 131 14.62 15.00 4.15
N HIS A 132 14.34 13.74 3.85
CA HIS A 132 15.21 12.61 4.22
C HIS A 132 15.87 11.93 3.02
N GLY A 133 15.67 12.42 1.79
CA GLY A 133 16.25 11.84 0.59
C GLY A 133 15.38 12.04 -0.63
N ILE A 134 15.86 11.51 -1.75
CA ILE A 134 15.17 11.56 -3.04
C ILE A 134 14.13 10.44 -3.07
N GLU A 135 12.87 10.80 -3.33
CA GLU A 135 11.76 9.87 -3.42
C GLU A 135 11.64 9.34 -4.85
N LEU A 136 11.80 8.04 -4.99
CA LEU A 136 11.61 7.32 -6.24
C LEU A 136 10.39 6.40 -6.13
N GLU A 137 9.77 6.08 -7.24
CA GLU A 137 8.66 5.12 -7.30
C GLU A 137 8.81 4.18 -8.48
N LEU A 138 8.83 2.89 -8.21
CA LEU A 138 8.76 1.85 -9.22
C LEU A 138 7.31 1.43 -9.42
N ARG A 139 6.87 1.41 -10.68
CA ARG A 139 5.51 0.98 -11.08
C ARG A 139 5.62 -0.20 -12.03
N PHE A 140 4.86 -1.24 -11.77
CA PHE A 140 4.78 -2.40 -12.66
C PHE A 140 3.42 -3.08 -12.53
N TRP A 141 3.06 -3.86 -13.53
CA TRP A 141 1.79 -4.57 -13.58
C TRP A 141 1.97 -6.04 -13.26
N ILE A 142 0.97 -6.62 -12.60
CA ILE A 142 0.85 -8.05 -12.36
C ILE A 142 -0.50 -8.55 -12.89
N PRO A 143 -0.59 -9.78 -13.44
CA PRO A 143 -1.81 -10.29 -14.04
C PRO A 143 -2.79 -10.89 -13.02
N ASP A 144 -2.32 -11.21 -11.82
CA ASP A 144 -2.95 -12.13 -10.89
C ASP A 144 -2.90 -11.61 -9.43
N PRO A 145 -3.51 -10.44 -9.11
CA PRO A 145 -3.48 -9.87 -7.76
C PRO A 145 -4.05 -10.80 -6.69
N GLN A 146 -4.97 -11.70 -7.07
CA GLN A 146 -5.55 -12.71 -6.20
C GLN A 146 -4.51 -13.70 -5.64
N GLU A 147 -3.44 -13.99 -6.38
CA GLU A 147 -2.34 -14.86 -5.95
C GLU A 147 -1.38 -14.18 -4.95
N GLY A 148 -1.71 -12.98 -4.50
CA GLY A 148 -0.98 -12.22 -3.51
C GLY A 148 -0.04 -11.17 -4.10
N VAL A 149 -0.33 -9.91 -3.79
CA VAL A 149 0.48 -8.76 -4.19
C VAL A 149 1.72 -8.60 -3.31
N ASN A 150 1.64 -9.01 -2.04
CA ASN A 150 2.72 -8.82 -1.07
C ASN A 150 3.95 -9.68 -1.37
N ASN A 151 3.76 -10.89 -1.92
CA ASN A 151 4.86 -11.75 -2.33
C ASN A 151 5.69 -11.08 -3.43
N VAL A 152 5.03 -10.57 -4.48
CA VAL A 152 5.71 -9.87 -5.57
C VAL A 152 6.40 -8.59 -5.08
N ARG A 153 5.74 -7.82 -4.21
CA ARG A 153 6.36 -6.63 -3.58
C ARG A 153 7.62 -7.00 -2.80
N SER A 154 7.56 -8.06 -2.01
CA SER A 154 8.70 -8.55 -1.23
C SER A 154 9.85 -8.98 -2.13
N ASP A 155 9.57 -9.75 -3.17
CA ASP A 155 10.60 -10.25 -4.08
C ASP A 155 11.31 -9.11 -4.80
N VAL A 156 10.55 -8.15 -5.35
CA VAL A 156 11.11 -6.98 -6.03
C VAL A 156 11.89 -6.09 -5.05
N ASN A 157 11.36 -5.84 -3.85
CA ASN A 157 12.08 -5.06 -2.82
C ASN A 157 13.39 -5.72 -2.41
N ARG A 158 13.42 -7.05 -2.25
CA ARG A 158 14.64 -7.80 -1.95
C ARG A 158 15.65 -7.73 -3.09
N ALA A 159 15.18 -7.74 -4.34
CA ALA A 159 16.04 -7.57 -5.50
C ALA A 159 16.62 -6.15 -5.57
N ILE A 160 15.80 -5.11 -5.35
CA ILE A 160 16.25 -3.70 -5.25
C ILE A 160 17.32 -3.57 -4.17
N TRP A 161 17.07 -4.12 -2.98
CA TRP A 161 18.01 -4.07 -1.86
C TRP A 161 19.37 -4.67 -2.21
N ARG A 162 19.40 -5.85 -2.87
CA ARG A 162 20.65 -6.49 -3.30
C ARG A 162 21.40 -5.62 -4.30
N LEU A 163 20.70 -5.18 -5.37
CA LEU A 163 21.30 -4.35 -6.40
C LEU A 163 21.81 -3.01 -5.86
N PHE A 164 21.07 -2.39 -4.97
CA PHE A 164 21.51 -1.14 -4.33
C PHE A 164 22.80 -1.33 -3.53
N ARG A 165 22.88 -2.42 -2.75
CA ARG A 165 24.10 -2.74 -2.01
C ARG A 165 25.30 -3.01 -2.93
N GLU A 166 25.11 -3.76 -4.01
CA GLU A 166 26.15 -4.09 -4.97
C GLU A 166 26.70 -2.84 -5.66
N HIS A 167 25.86 -1.83 -5.89
CA HIS A 167 26.22 -0.61 -6.61
C HIS A 167 26.40 0.61 -5.73
N GLY A 168 26.45 0.43 -4.41
CA GLY A 168 26.71 1.52 -3.46
C GLY A 168 25.60 2.56 -3.33
N ILE A 169 24.37 2.23 -3.74
CA ILE A 169 23.20 3.08 -3.51
C ILE A 169 22.80 2.98 -2.03
N VAL A 170 22.74 4.13 -1.36
CA VAL A 170 22.44 4.23 0.06
C VAL A 170 20.97 4.57 0.27
N ILE A 171 20.28 3.72 1.05
CA ILE A 171 18.96 4.04 1.59
C ILE A 171 19.17 4.95 2.80
N PRO A 172 18.64 6.18 2.81
CA PRO A 172 18.98 7.15 3.83
C PRO A 172 18.34 6.78 5.17
N VAL A 173 19.10 7.01 6.22
CA VAL A 173 18.60 7.10 7.59
C VAL A 173 18.33 8.57 7.91
N ALA A 174 17.39 8.86 8.81
CA ALA A 174 17.12 10.22 9.25
C ALA A 174 18.41 10.81 9.87
N GLN A 175 18.97 11.85 9.22
CA GLN A 175 20.13 12.57 9.71
C GLN A 175 19.65 13.88 10.35
N ARG A 176 20.07 14.15 11.59
CA ARG A 176 19.94 15.47 12.23
C ARG A 176 21.32 16.11 12.28
N GLU A 177 21.47 17.25 11.65
CA GLU A 177 22.65 18.11 11.83
C GLU A 177 22.46 18.89 13.13
N VAL A 178 23.27 18.59 14.13
CA VAL A 178 23.29 19.31 15.42
C VAL A 178 24.47 20.26 15.41
N LYS A 179 24.22 21.55 15.31
CA LYS A 179 25.23 22.59 15.59
C LYS A 179 25.34 22.78 17.08
N LEU A 180 26.47 22.38 17.64
CA LEU A 180 26.82 22.67 19.04
C LEU A 180 27.54 24.00 19.08
N GLU A 181 26.91 25.05 19.57
CA GLU A 181 27.55 26.29 19.95
C GLU A 181 28.03 26.15 21.39
N MET A 182 29.35 26.12 21.60
CA MET A 182 29.90 26.22 22.92
C MET A 182 29.78 27.67 23.38
N VAL A 183 28.82 27.95 24.24
CA VAL A 183 28.76 29.21 25.01
C VAL A 183 29.82 29.11 26.07
N ASN A 184 30.96 29.83 25.89
CA ASN A 184 31.93 29.99 26.96
C ASN A 184 31.23 30.74 28.10
N PRO A 185 31.11 30.16 29.31
CA PRO A 185 30.69 30.92 30.47
C PRO A 185 31.78 31.97 30.74
N ARG A 186 31.46 33.26 30.54
CA ARG A 186 32.32 34.33 31.04
C ARG A 186 32.57 34.07 32.53
N MET A 187 33.83 33.88 32.88
CA MET A 187 34.27 33.92 34.27
C MET A 187 33.74 35.23 34.85
N GLY A 188 32.93 35.11 35.89
CA GLY A 188 32.43 36.27 36.61
C GLY A 188 33.57 37.16 37.06
N GLU A 189 33.47 38.44 36.72
CA GLU A 189 34.30 39.49 37.29
C GLU A 189 34.23 39.38 38.81
N ALA A 190 35.36 39.07 39.41
CA ALA A 190 35.55 39.19 40.84
C ALA A 190 35.35 40.67 41.20
N SER A 191 34.32 40.98 41.98
CA SER A 191 34.11 42.28 42.59
C SER A 191 35.23 42.56 43.54
N PRO A 192 35.88 43.73 43.46
CA PRO A 192 36.94 44.09 44.42
C PRO A 192 36.31 44.32 45.81
N ALA A 193 36.89 43.65 46.80
CA ALA A 193 36.57 43.88 48.19
C ALA A 193 36.80 45.36 48.53
N HIS A 194 35.80 46.01 49.11
CA HIS A 194 35.97 47.30 49.79
C HIS A 194 36.48 47.02 51.23
N ASP A 195 37.68 47.35 51.48
CA ASP A 195 38.19 47.62 52.82
C ASP A 195 37.67 48.99 53.29
N ASP A 196 36.93 48.96 54.44
CA ASP A 196 36.93 49.97 55.48
C ASP A 196 36.31 49.39 56.78
#